data_d6462fadeee39defed3043860d9e8dc0
#
_entry.id   d6462fadeee39defed3043860d9e8dc0
#
_cell.length_a   1.000
_cell.length_b   1.000
_cell.length_c   1.000
_cell.angle_alpha   90.00
_cell.angle_beta   90.00
_cell.angle_gamma   90.00
#
_symmetry.space_group_name_H-M   'P 1'
#
loop_
_entity.id
_entity.type
_entity.pdbx_description
1 polymer ?
#
loop_
_entity_poly.entity_id
_entity_poly.type
_entity_poly.pdbx_seq_one_letter_code
_entity_poly.pdbx_strand_id
1 'polypeptide(L)'
;MAQNNIREVLAQHPTIPVVTFNSTEEVAPKMEALIARGIFCIEITLRTSAAFDCIALAKKLYGDRCAIGMGTVVKVEQIEKAIELGVDFMVSPGLNASLAPHFEKSKIAFIPGVATPSEIIEGIQFGWD
;
A
#
# COMPACT_ATOMS: atom_id res chain seq x y z
N MET A 1 -8.99 -15.46 9.84
CA MET A 1 -7.74 -15.73 9.11
C MET A 1 -6.95 -14.44 9.09
N ALA A 2 -5.73 -14.50 9.53
CA ALA A 2 -4.89 -13.35 9.61
C ALA A 2 -4.76 -12.69 8.22
N GLN A 3 -5.06 -11.40 8.16
CA GLN A 3 -4.49 -10.51 7.16
C GLN A 3 -2.98 -10.76 7.16
N ASN A 4 -2.33 -10.69 6.01
CA ASN A 4 -0.88 -10.63 5.99
C ASN A 4 -0.48 -9.55 6.97
N ASN A 5 0.26 -9.95 7.99
CA ASN A 5 0.46 -9.10 9.16
C ASN A 5 1.32 -7.90 8.77
N ILE A 6 0.69 -6.74 8.61
CA ILE A 6 1.40 -5.50 8.29
C ILE A 6 2.53 -5.21 9.30
N ARG A 7 2.39 -5.66 10.54
CA ARG A 7 3.42 -5.51 11.57
C ARG A 7 4.72 -6.23 11.20
N GLU A 8 4.64 -7.38 10.51
CA GLU A 8 5.83 -8.09 10.03
C GLU A 8 6.54 -7.29 8.93
N VAL A 9 5.78 -6.69 8.01
CA VAL A 9 6.32 -5.80 6.98
C VAL A 9 6.97 -4.57 7.63
N LEU A 10 6.28 -3.91 8.57
CA LEU A 10 6.78 -2.72 9.26
C LEU A 10 7.99 -3.02 10.14
N ALA A 11 8.04 -4.19 10.78
CA ALA A 11 9.18 -4.59 11.60
C ALA A 11 10.47 -4.76 10.78
N GLN A 12 10.34 -5.21 9.55
CA GLN A 12 11.47 -5.38 8.64
C GLN A 12 11.84 -4.09 7.88
N HIS A 13 10.89 -3.17 7.75
CA HIS A 13 11.02 -1.94 6.96
C HIS A 13 10.63 -0.72 7.80
N PRO A 14 11.53 -0.19 8.65
CA PRO A 14 11.22 0.93 9.55
C PRO A 14 10.97 2.26 8.81
N THR A 15 11.32 2.32 7.53
CA THR A 15 11.08 3.48 6.66
C THR A 15 10.37 3.04 5.40
N ILE A 16 9.21 3.62 5.15
CA ILE A 16 8.43 3.39 3.92
C ILE A 16 8.29 4.73 3.20
N PRO A 17 9.07 4.97 2.14
CA PRO A 17 8.89 6.16 1.31
C PRO A 17 7.51 6.18 0.66
N VAL A 18 6.89 7.35 0.68
CA VAL A 18 5.66 7.64 -0.06
C VAL A 18 6.05 8.25 -1.40
N VAL A 19 5.81 7.50 -2.47
CA VAL A 19 6.30 7.85 -3.80
C VAL A 19 5.13 8.15 -4.74
N THR A 20 5.25 9.24 -5.49
CA THR A 20 4.35 9.57 -6.58
C THR A 20 5.11 9.48 -7.90
N PHE A 21 4.60 8.69 -8.84
CA PHE A 21 5.12 8.59 -10.19
C PHE A 21 4.20 9.32 -11.17
N ASN A 22 4.77 10.10 -12.08
CA ASN A 22 4.03 10.78 -13.15
C ASN A 22 4.02 9.98 -14.45
N SER A 23 4.99 9.08 -14.62
CA SER A 23 5.07 8.19 -15.77
C SER A 23 5.83 6.91 -15.43
N THR A 24 5.67 5.88 -16.26
CA THR A 24 6.35 4.59 -16.08
C THR A 24 7.87 4.68 -16.22
N GLU A 25 8.38 5.65 -16.97
CA GLU A 25 9.82 5.88 -17.15
C GLU A 25 10.53 6.28 -15.84
N GLU A 26 9.77 6.84 -14.88
CA GLU A 26 10.31 7.20 -13.57
C GLU A 26 10.52 5.99 -12.64
N VAL A 27 9.86 4.86 -12.91
CA VAL A 27 9.82 3.73 -11.98
C VAL A 27 11.22 3.15 -11.76
N ALA A 28 11.90 2.73 -12.82
CA ALA A 28 13.20 2.06 -12.68
C ALA A 28 14.26 2.96 -12.00
N PRO A 29 14.49 4.20 -12.43
CA PRO A 29 15.53 5.03 -11.81
C PRO A 29 15.23 5.36 -10.34
N LYS A 30 13.98 5.59 -9.96
CA LYS A 30 13.62 5.87 -8.57
C LYS A 30 13.72 4.60 -7.70
N MET A 31 13.24 3.46 -8.19
CA MET A 31 13.33 2.19 -7.48
C MET A 31 14.79 1.77 -7.25
N GLU A 32 15.63 1.83 -8.28
CA GLU A 32 17.05 1.49 -8.15
C GLU A 32 17.77 2.42 -7.16
N ALA A 33 17.44 3.71 -7.15
CA ALA A 33 18.02 4.66 -6.19
C ALA A 33 17.63 4.35 -4.74
N LEU A 34 16.39 3.89 -4.49
CA LEU A 34 15.92 3.49 -3.17
C LEU A 34 16.57 2.17 -2.72
N ILE A 35 16.58 1.18 -3.60
CA ILE A 35 17.18 -0.14 -3.34
C ILE A 35 18.68 -0.01 -3.04
N ALA A 36 19.41 0.82 -3.78
CA ALA A 36 20.83 1.09 -3.56
C ALA A 36 21.13 1.67 -2.16
N ARG A 37 20.11 2.20 -1.48
CA ARG A 37 20.21 2.72 -0.10
C ARG A 37 19.59 1.80 0.96
N GLY A 38 19.27 0.55 0.58
CA GLY A 38 18.72 -0.44 1.49
C GLY A 38 17.22 -0.26 1.78
N ILE A 39 16.48 0.44 0.93
CA ILE A 39 15.04 0.61 1.05
C ILE A 39 14.34 -0.43 0.16
N PHE A 40 13.65 -1.37 0.79
CA PHE A 40 12.98 -2.51 0.15
C PHE A 40 11.48 -2.55 0.41
N CYS A 41 10.89 -1.43 0.81
CA CYS A 41 9.46 -1.26 0.99
C CYS A 41 9.07 0.15 0.56
N ILE A 42 8.07 0.29 -0.30
CA ILE A 42 7.58 1.60 -0.76
C ILE A 42 6.07 1.62 -0.85
N GLU A 43 5.50 2.81 -0.68
CA GLU A 43 4.10 3.12 -0.95
C GLU A 43 4.01 3.94 -2.24
N ILE A 44 3.31 3.45 -3.25
CA ILE A 44 3.03 4.19 -4.49
C ILE A 44 1.62 4.77 -4.40
N THR A 45 1.51 6.09 -4.47
CA THR A 45 0.24 6.79 -4.29
C THR A 45 -0.60 6.83 -5.57
N LEU A 46 -1.93 6.72 -5.42
CA LEU A 46 -2.91 6.86 -6.51
C LEU A 46 -3.23 8.35 -6.80
N ARG A 47 -2.19 9.18 -6.95
CA ARG A 47 -2.34 10.63 -7.15
C ARG A 47 -2.19 11.07 -8.61
N THR A 48 -1.84 10.16 -9.50
CA THR A 48 -1.64 10.42 -10.93
C THR A 48 -2.39 9.40 -11.77
N SER A 49 -2.66 9.73 -13.01
CA SER A 49 -3.27 8.80 -13.97
C SER A 49 -2.38 7.61 -14.32
N ALA A 50 -1.05 7.75 -14.17
CA ALA A 50 -0.08 6.70 -14.43
C ALA A 50 0.11 5.72 -13.24
N ALA A 51 -0.51 5.98 -12.09
CA ALA A 51 -0.20 5.25 -10.86
C ALA A 51 -0.38 3.73 -10.98
N PHE A 52 -1.47 3.25 -11.56
CA PHE A 52 -1.71 1.81 -11.72
C PHE A 52 -0.67 1.14 -12.62
N ASP A 53 -0.30 1.78 -13.74
CA ASP A 53 0.72 1.27 -14.66
C ASP A 53 2.10 1.25 -13.98
N CYS A 54 2.39 2.27 -13.17
CA CYS A 54 3.62 2.33 -12.38
C CYS A 54 3.68 1.23 -11.31
N ILE A 55 2.57 0.96 -10.61
CA ILE A 55 2.48 -0.14 -9.64
C ILE A 55 2.67 -1.48 -10.35
N ALA A 56 1.99 -1.70 -11.48
CA ALA A 56 2.14 -2.92 -12.27
C ALA A 56 3.60 -3.15 -12.69
N LEU A 57 4.25 -2.11 -13.19
CA LEU A 57 5.65 -2.17 -13.61
C LEU A 57 6.58 -2.41 -12.40
N ALA A 58 6.37 -1.71 -11.29
CA ALA A 58 7.16 -1.89 -10.08
C ALA A 58 7.03 -3.32 -9.53
N LYS A 59 5.83 -3.88 -9.48
CA LYS A 59 5.60 -5.27 -9.06
C LYS A 59 6.29 -6.25 -9.99
N LYS A 60 6.21 -6.02 -11.30
CA LYS A 60 6.86 -6.89 -12.30
C LYS A 60 8.38 -6.92 -12.17
N LEU A 61 9.01 -5.76 -11.96
CA LEU A 61 10.46 -5.63 -11.96
C LEU A 61 11.11 -5.87 -10.58
N TYR A 62 10.38 -5.57 -9.49
CA TYR A 62 10.96 -5.52 -8.15
C TYR A 62 10.17 -6.30 -7.09
N GLY A 63 9.02 -6.88 -7.43
CA GLY A 63 8.13 -7.53 -6.48
C GLY A 63 8.69 -8.78 -5.79
N ASP A 64 9.77 -9.34 -6.32
CA ASP A 64 10.51 -10.47 -5.72
C ASP A 64 11.44 -10.04 -4.57
N ARG A 65 11.82 -8.77 -4.51
CA ARG A 65 12.77 -8.22 -3.53
C ARG A 65 12.32 -6.97 -2.82
N CYS A 66 11.18 -6.39 -3.21
CA CYS A 66 10.62 -5.19 -2.58
C CYS A 66 9.14 -5.38 -2.24
N ALA A 67 8.76 -5.00 -1.04
CA ALA A 67 7.35 -4.85 -0.69
C ALA A 67 6.79 -3.57 -1.34
N ILE A 68 5.74 -3.70 -2.14
CA ILE A 68 5.14 -2.59 -2.88
C ILE A 68 3.71 -2.42 -2.46
N GLY A 69 3.43 -1.30 -1.81
CA GLY A 69 2.10 -0.90 -1.35
C GLY A 69 1.43 0.10 -2.29
N MET A 70 0.11 0.10 -2.24
CA MET A 70 -0.75 1.06 -2.92
C MET A 70 -1.31 2.06 -1.91
N GLY A 71 -0.98 3.33 -2.07
CA GLY A 71 -1.46 4.41 -1.21
C GLY A 71 -2.61 5.21 -1.82
N THR A 72 -3.30 5.96 -0.95
CA THR A 72 -4.46 6.80 -1.34
C THR A 72 -5.67 5.96 -1.79
N VAL A 73 -5.86 4.81 -1.16
CA VAL A 73 -6.99 3.90 -1.46
C VAL A 73 -8.24 4.41 -0.74
N VAL A 74 -9.24 4.86 -1.49
CA VAL A 74 -10.47 5.49 -0.98
C VAL A 74 -11.74 4.98 -1.65
N LYS A 75 -11.64 4.00 -2.56
CA LYS A 75 -12.76 3.45 -3.33
C LYS A 75 -12.64 1.94 -3.47
N VAL A 76 -13.80 1.27 -3.64
CA VAL A 76 -13.87 -0.19 -3.83
C VAL A 76 -13.08 -0.63 -5.06
N GLU A 77 -13.20 0.07 -6.18
CA GLU A 77 -12.52 -0.28 -7.44
C GLU A 77 -11.00 -0.25 -7.30
N GLN A 78 -10.47 0.60 -6.40
CA GLN A 78 -9.04 0.64 -6.10
C GLN A 78 -8.59 -0.58 -5.30
N ILE A 79 -9.43 -1.07 -4.38
CA ILE A 79 -9.17 -2.32 -3.62
C ILE A 79 -9.17 -3.52 -4.58
N GLU A 80 -10.13 -3.58 -5.49
CA GLU A 80 -10.19 -4.63 -6.52
C GLU A 80 -8.94 -4.59 -7.41
N LYS A 81 -8.50 -3.40 -7.80
CA LYS A 81 -7.27 -3.22 -8.57
C LYS A 81 -6.02 -3.60 -7.78
N ALA A 82 -5.98 -3.35 -6.48
CA ALA A 82 -4.90 -3.79 -5.61
C ALA A 82 -4.77 -5.31 -5.57
N ILE A 83 -5.90 -6.03 -5.53
CA ILE A 83 -5.92 -7.50 -5.60
C ILE A 83 -5.37 -7.97 -6.96
N GLU A 84 -5.85 -7.38 -8.06
CA GLU A 84 -5.40 -7.72 -9.42
C GLU A 84 -3.89 -7.53 -9.60
N LEU A 85 -3.37 -6.42 -9.09
CA LEU A 85 -1.95 -6.08 -9.18
C LEU A 85 -1.06 -6.84 -8.18
N GLY A 86 -1.64 -7.53 -7.20
CA GLY A 86 -0.92 -8.30 -6.19
C GLY A 86 -0.03 -7.43 -5.31
N VAL A 87 -0.51 -6.24 -4.89
CA VAL A 87 0.25 -5.39 -3.98
C VAL A 87 0.39 -6.03 -2.60
N ASP A 88 1.46 -5.67 -1.90
CA ASP A 88 1.79 -6.29 -0.61
C ASP A 88 1.02 -5.67 0.55
N PHE A 89 0.65 -4.39 0.43
CA PHE A 89 -0.19 -3.67 1.40
C PHE A 89 -0.93 -2.50 0.76
N MET A 90 -1.94 -2.00 1.47
CA MET A 90 -2.69 -0.80 1.08
C MET A 90 -2.66 0.24 2.19
N VAL A 91 -2.70 1.50 1.80
CA VAL A 91 -2.76 2.65 2.72
C VAL A 91 -3.89 3.58 2.30
N SER A 92 -4.65 4.08 3.26
CA SER A 92 -5.66 5.13 3.02
C SER A 92 -5.33 6.40 3.78
N PRO A 93 -5.72 7.58 3.25
CA PRO A 93 -5.51 8.85 3.95
C PRO A 93 -6.43 9.05 5.15
N GLY A 94 -7.45 8.24 5.29
CA GLY A 94 -8.43 8.30 6.38
C GLY A 94 -9.19 6.99 6.53
N LEU A 95 -9.82 6.80 7.69
CA LEU A 95 -10.64 5.63 7.97
C LEU A 95 -12.03 5.81 7.33
N ASN A 96 -12.44 4.83 6.52
CA ASN A 96 -13.78 4.74 5.97
C ASN A 96 -14.38 3.36 6.28
N ALA A 97 -15.25 3.31 7.27
CA ALA A 97 -15.89 2.08 7.74
C ALA A 97 -16.68 1.35 6.63
N SER A 98 -17.22 2.07 5.65
CA SER A 98 -17.96 1.44 4.55
C SER A 98 -17.11 0.58 3.64
N LEU A 99 -15.79 0.80 3.63
CA LEU A 99 -14.83 0.01 2.86
C LEU A 99 -14.29 -1.20 3.64
N ALA A 100 -14.54 -1.30 4.95
CA ALA A 100 -14.01 -2.36 5.79
C ALA A 100 -14.28 -3.79 5.25
N PRO A 101 -15.49 -4.15 4.80
CA PRO A 101 -15.75 -5.47 4.25
C PRO A 101 -14.92 -5.79 2.99
N HIS A 102 -14.60 -4.77 2.19
CA HIS A 102 -13.79 -4.92 0.98
C HIS A 102 -12.32 -5.13 1.31
N PHE A 103 -11.78 -4.37 2.28
CA PHE A 103 -10.42 -4.58 2.77
C PHE A 103 -10.26 -5.96 3.39
N GLU A 104 -11.19 -6.40 4.23
CA GLU A 104 -11.19 -7.73 4.84
C GLU A 104 -11.22 -8.84 3.78
N LYS A 105 -12.10 -8.72 2.79
CA LYS A 105 -12.20 -9.67 1.68
C LYS A 105 -10.93 -9.73 0.84
N SER A 106 -10.22 -8.63 0.67
CA SER A 106 -8.98 -8.58 -0.12
C SER A 106 -7.87 -9.42 0.48
N LYS A 107 -7.84 -9.56 1.81
CA LYS A 107 -6.77 -10.19 2.61
C LYS A 107 -5.38 -9.56 2.44
N ILE A 108 -5.33 -8.39 1.82
CA ILE A 108 -4.12 -7.59 1.72
C ILE A 108 -4.00 -6.78 3.02
N ALA A 109 -2.79 -6.69 3.57
CA ALA A 109 -2.50 -5.87 4.72
C ALA A 109 -2.93 -4.42 4.48
N PHE A 110 -3.54 -3.78 5.48
CA PHE A 110 -4.10 -2.44 5.33
C PHE A 110 -3.71 -1.52 6.49
N ILE A 111 -3.32 -0.30 6.15
CA ILE A 111 -2.97 0.76 7.08
C ILE A 111 -3.95 1.91 6.88
N PRO A 112 -4.96 2.10 7.76
CA PRO A 112 -5.85 3.26 7.68
C PRO A 112 -5.16 4.52 8.20
N GLY A 113 -5.42 5.65 7.56
CA GLY A 113 -5.15 6.95 8.16
C GLY A 113 -6.13 7.22 9.29
N VAL A 114 -5.64 7.67 10.45
CA VAL A 114 -6.46 8.02 11.61
C VAL A 114 -5.92 9.28 12.27
N ALA A 115 -6.81 10.09 12.86
CA ALA A 115 -6.44 11.34 13.52
C ALA A 115 -7.06 11.48 14.92
N THR A 116 -8.04 10.66 15.26
CA THR A 116 -8.77 10.75 16.53
C THR A 116 -8.75 9.42 17.29
N PRO A 117 -8.89 9.45 18.63
CA PRO A 117 -9.05 8.22 19.41
C PRO A 117 -10.22 7.35 18.96
N SER A 118 -11.32 7.97 18.52
CA SER A 118 -12.50 7.23 18.03
C SER A 118 -12.19 6.46 16.75
N GLU A 119 -11.46 7.06 15.80
CA GLU A 119 -11.02 6.38 14.58
C GLU A 119 -10.03 5.25 14.88
N ILE A 120 -9.14 5.43 15.85
CA ILE A 120 -8.23 4.37 16.29
C ILE A 120 -9.03 3.19 16.86
N ILE A 121 -9.99 3.45 17.75
CA ILE A 121 -10.86 2.40 18.34
C ILE A 121 -11.63 1.66 17.25
N GLU A 122 -12.18 2.40 16.28
CA GLU A 122 -12.91 1.80 15.16
C GLU A 122 -12.00 0.94 14.28
N GLY A 123 -10.79 1.41 13.96
CA GLY A 123 -9.79 0.65 13.23
C GLY A 123 -9.41 -0.67 13.91
N ILE A 124 -9.22 -0.64 15.23
CA ILE A 124 -8.95 -1.83 16.04
C ILE A 124 -10.12 -2.83 15.97
N GLN A 125 -11.37 -2.36 15.98
CA GLN A 125 -12.56 -3.21 15.85
C GLN A 125 -12.62 -3.94 14.49
N PHE A 126 -12.06 -3.33 13.44
CA PHE A 126 -11.89 -3.98 12.13
C PHE A 126 -10.66 -4.89 12.04
N GLY A 127 -9.85 -4.99 13.10
CA GLY A 127 -8.63 -5.77 13.11
C GLY A 127 -7.45 -5.11 12.38
N TRP A 128 -7.47 -3.79 12.27
CA TRP A 128 -6.39 -2.98 11.68
C TRP A 128 -5.50 -2.41 12.79
N ASP A 129 -4.80 -3.26 13.51
CA ASP A 129 -3.95 -2.92 14.65
C ASP A 129 -2.44 -3.14 14.40
#